data_2d5e0234900578e8935a86da63759741
#
_entry.id   2d5e0234900578e8935a86da63759741
#
_cell.length_a   1.000
_cell.length_b   1.000
_cell.length_c   1.000
_cell.angle_alpha   90.00
_cell.angle_beta   90.00
_cell.angle_gamma   90.00
#
_symmetry.space_group_name_H-M   'P 1'
#
loop_
_entity.id
_entity.type
_entity.pdbx_description
1 polymer ?
#
loop_
_entity_poly.entity_id
_entity_poly.type
_entity_poly.pdbx_seq_one_letter_code
_entity_poly.pdbx_strand_id
1 'polypeptide(L)'
;MIRRPPRSTRKESSAASDVYKRQVVGSALTLFVTIMFALPLAVMASIYLEYFAKPGKITDFIEVNINNLAAVPSIVFGLLGLSVFLSTFGLPRSAPLVGGLVLGLMTLPTIIIASRASIRSIPPSIREAALGLGASKMQAAMHHVLPLAAPGILTGTIIGMAQALGETAPLLMIGMVAFIIDIPTTFTSSATAMPVQIYMWSDSAERAFYERSSLAILFLVAFLISMNLLAVILRKKFEKKW
;
A
#
# COMPACT_ATOMS: atom_id res chain seq x y z
N MET A 1 -48.86 -15.29 -10.61
CA MET A 1 -48.40 -15.38 -9.22
C MET A 1 -46.92 -15.73 -9.21
N ILE A 2 -46.05 -14.76 -8.98
CA ILE A 2 -44.60 -15.00 -8.88
C ILE A 2 -44.33 -15.51 -7.45
N ARG A 3 -43.96 -16.79 -7.35
CA ARG A 3 -43.61 -17.42 -6.08
C ARG A 3 -42.35 -16.70 -5.52
N ARG A 4 -42.44 -16.17 -4.31
CA ARG A 4 -41.27 -15.65 -3.61
C ARG A 4 -40.27 -16.79 -3.41
N PRO A 5 -38.97 -16.58 -3.66
CA PRO A 5 -37.94 -17.60 -3.44
C PRO A 5 -37.91 -18.02 -1.96
N PRO A 6 -37.60 -19.29 -1.68
CA PRO A 6 -37.62 -19.82 -0.31
C PRO A 6 -36.65 -19.07 0.58
N ARG A 7 -36.97 -18.99 1.88
CA ARG A 7 -36.22 -18.26 2.93
C ARG A 7 -34.73 -18.64 3.03
N SER A 8 -34.37 -19.85 2.58
CA SER A 8 -32.97 -20.36 2.53
C SER A 8 -32.10 -19.56 1.57
N THR A 9 -32.58 -19.23 0.36
CA THR A 9 -31.81 -18.49 -0.66
C THR A 9 -31.51 -17.05 -0.21
N ARG A 10 -32.34 -16.46 0.67
CA ARG A 10 -32.14 -15.11 1.21
C ARG A 10 -31.04 -15.06 2.26
N LYS A 11 -30.86 -16.14 3.04
CA LYS A 11 -29.76 -16.26 4.03
C LYS A 11 -28.41 -16.51 3.33
N GLU A 12 -28.38 -17.27 2.27
CA GLU A 12 -27.16 -17.54 1.52
C GLU A 12 -26.65 -16.31 0.79
N SER A 13 -27.54 -15.48 0.22
CA SER A 13 -27.14 -14.23 -0.45
C SER A 13 -26.61 -13.18 0.54
N SER A 14 -27.16 -13.11 1.76
CA SER A 14 -26.64 -12.22 2.80
C SER A 14 -25.28 -12.69 3.32
N ALA A 15 -25.10 -14.00 3.53
CA ALA A 15 -23.84 -14.56 3.97
C ALA A 15 -22.73 -14.34 2.92
N ALA A 16 -23.01 -14.50 1.63
CA ALA A 16 -22.06 -14.20 0.57
C ALA A 16 -21.67 -12.70 0.57
N SER A 17 -22.63 -11.79 0.68
CA SER A 17 -22.34 -10.35 0.73
C SER A 17 -21.48 -9.97 1.93
N ASP A 18 -21.67 -10.62 3.07
CA ASP A 18 -20.90 -10.34 4.29
C ASP A 18 -19.45 -10.85 4.18
N VAL A 19 -19.19 -11.92 3.44
CA VAL A 19 -17.83 -12.38 3.16
C VAL A 19 -17.04 -11.33 2.36
N TYR A 20 -17.63 -10.79 1.28
CA TYR A 20 -16.97 -9.73 0.49
C TYR A 20 -16.74 -8.46 1.30
N LYS A 21 -17.70 -8.05 2.14
CA LYS A 21 -17.52 -6.87 3.02
C LYS A 21 -16.31 -7.00 3.93
N ARG A 22 -16.13 -8.17 4.57
CA ARG A 22 -14.99 -8.43 5.47
C ARG A 22 -13.66 -8.29 4.74
N GLN A 23 -13.57 -8.82 3.52
CA GLN A 23 -12.36 -8.78 2.70
C GLN A 23 -12.03 -7.36 2.22
N VAL A 24 -13.06 -6.60 1.83
CA VAL A 24 -12.90 -5.19 1.43
C VAL A 24 -12.41 -4.35 2.61
N VAL A 25 -13.05 -4.51 3.78
CA VAL A 25 -12.65 -3.77 4.99
C VAL A 25 -11.24 -4.18 5.42
N GLY A 26 -10.93 -5.49 5.43
CA GLY A 26 -9.59 -5.99 5.77
C GLY A 26 -8.52 -5.45 4.83
N SER A 27 -8.77 -5.49 3.50
CA SER A 27 -7.86 -4.91 2.51
C SER A 27 -7.72 -3.39 2.68
N ALA A 28 -8.81 -2.66 2.88
CA ALA A 28 -8.78 -1.21 3.07
C ALA A 28 -7.98 -0.80 4.33
N LEU A 29 -8.18 -1.50 5.46
CA LEU A 29 -7.42 -1.26 6.68
C LEU A 29 -5.93 -1.56 6.50
N THR A 30 -5.61 -2.66 5.82
CA THR A 30 -4.22 -3.03 5.51
C THR A 30 -3.55 -1.97 4.63
N LEU A 31 -4.21 -1.54 3.56
CA LEU A 31 -3.71 -0.48 2.68
C LEU A 31 -3.58 0.86 3.38
N PHE A 32 -4.51 1.19 4.26
CA PHE A 32 -4.42 2.41 5.06
C PHE A 32 -3.16 2.42 5.93
N VAL A 33 -2.86 1.31 6.62
CA VAL A 33 -1.62 1.16 7.39
C VAL A 33 -0.40 1.25 6.48
N THR A 34 -0.45 0.61 5.31
CA THR A 34 0.62 0.66 4.31
C THR A 34 0.96 2.11 3.94
N ILE A 35 -0.04 2.93 3.59
CA ILE A 35 0.17 4.35 3.25
C ILE A 35 0.71 5.13 4.44
N MET A 36 0.08 4.99 5.60
CA MET A 36 0.46 5.74 6.81
C MET A 36 1.88 5.45 7.26
N PHE A 37 2.39 4.26 6.98
CA PHE A 37 3.76 3.86 7.25
C PHE A 37 4.72 4.25 6.12
N ALA A 38 4.44 3.81 4.89
CA ALA A 38 5.40 3.91 3.79
C ALA A 38 5.55 5.33 3.24
N LEU A 39 4.45 6.09 3.07
CA LEU A 39 4.51 7.42 2.46
C LEU A 39 5.32 8.43 3.28
N PRO A 40 5.10 8.62 4.59
CA PRO A 40 5.89 9.56 5.38
C PRO A 40 7.38 9.19 5.40
N LEU A 41 7.69 7.90 5.59
CA LEU A 41 9.07 7.43 5.60
C LEU A 41 9.77 7.63 4.25
N ALA A 42 9.09 7.31 3.15
CA ALA A 42 9.63 7.48 1.82
C ALA A 42 9.89 8.96 1.49
N VAL A 43 8.96 9.86 1.85
CA VAL A 43 9.13 11.30 1.62
C VAL A 43 10.28 11.85 2.47
N MET A 44 10.36 11.49 3.75
CA MET A 44 11.46 11.90 4.62
C MET A 44 12.81 11.41 4.11
N ALA A 45 12.90 10.13 3.71
CA ALA A 45 14.11 9.55 3.14
C ALA A 45 14.52 10.26 1.84
N SER A 46 13.56 10.54 0.97
CA SER A 46 13.81 11.23 -0.31
C SER A 46 14.31 12.65 -0.12
N ILE A 47 13.71 13.42 0.79
CA ILE A 47 14.15 14.77 1.14
C ILE A 47 15.54 14.72 1.75
N TYR A 48 15.79 13.78 2.67
CA TYR A 48 17.12 13.64 3.28
C TYR A 48 18.19 13.37 2.22
N LEU A 49 17.96 12.41 1.32
CA LEU A 49 18.92 12.02 0.30
C LEU A 49 19.20 13.13 -0.74
N GLU A 50 18.19 13.94 -1.08
CA GLU A 50 18.34 14.98 -2.12
C GLU A 50 18.84 16.33 -1.56
N TYR A 51 18.58 16.64 -0.27
CA TYR A 51 18.86 17.97 0.30
C TYR A 51 19.91 17.99 1.39
N PHE A 52 20.06 16.90 2.14
CA PHE A 52 20.90 16.87 3.35
C PHE A 52 22.07 15.91 3.24
N ALA A 53 21.89 14.80 2.50
CA ALA A 53 22.96 13.82 2.34
C ALA A 53 24.12 14.42 1.55
N LYS A 54 25.33 14.27 2.08
CA LYS A 54 26.55 14.65 1.36
C LYS A 54 26.90 13.56 0.35
N PRO A 55 27.32 13.93 -0.88
CA PRO A 55 27.85 12.95 -1.84
C PRO A 55 29.02 12.17 -1.20
N GLY A 56 28.95 10.84 -1.30
CA GLY A 56 29.99 9.99 -0.74
C GLY A 56 29.56 8.53 -0.56
N LYS A 57 30.51 7.68 -0.17
CA LYS A 57 30.34 6.22 -0.08
C LYS A 57 29.12 5.78 0.76
N ILE A 58 28.76 6.52 1.79
CA ILE A 58 27.60 6.19 2.64
C ILE A 58 26.30 6.44 1.89
N THR A 59 26.18 7.58 1.21
CA THR A 59 24.99 7.91 0.40
C THR A 59 24.84 6.93 -0.75
N ASP A 60 25.92 6.62 -1.45
CA ASP A 60 25.95 5.64 -2.53
C ASP A 60 25.53 4.25 -2.02
N PHE A 61 26.03 3.85 -0.83
CA PHE A 61 25.64 2.59 -0.21
C PHE A 61 24.14 2.55 0.11
N ILE A 62 23.58 3.63 0.64
CA ILE A 62 22.13 3.71 0.94
C ILE A 62 21.33 3.62 -0.37
N GLU A 63 21.74 4.34 -1.41
CA GLU A 63 21.04 4.32 -2.72
C GLU A 63 21.06 2.93 -3.35
N VAL A 64 22.19 2.26 -3.34
CA VAL A 64 22.31 0.88 -3.85
C VAL A 64 21.41 -0.07 -3.05
N ASN A 65 21.35 0.08 -1.71
CA ASN A 65 20.51 -0.77 -0.90
C ASN A 65 19.01 -0.52 -1.13
N ILE A 66 18.57 0.73 -1.34
CA ILE A 66 17.18 1.04 -1.70
C ILE A 66 16.82 0.36 -3.03
N ASN A 67 17.69 0.42 -4.02
CA ASN A 67 17.48 -0.22 -5.32
C ASN A 67 17.47 -1.76 -5.20
N ASN A 68 18.38 -2.33 -4.41
CA ASN A 68 18.43 -3.77 -4.15
C ASN A 68 17.17 -4.26 -3.42
N LEU A 69 16.66 -3.46 -2.46
CA LEU A 69 15.45 -3.79 -1.73
C LEU A 69 14.22 -3.85 -2.65
N ALA A 70 14.17 -3.03 -3.71
CA ALA A 70 13.13 -3.09 -4.73
C ALA A 70 13.15 -4.39 -5.55
N ALA A 71 14.27 -5.09 -5.61
CA ALA A 71 14.44 -6.34 -6.34
C ALA A 71 14.21 -7.60 -5.46
N VAL A 72 13.97 -7.43 -4.16
CA VAL A 72 13.75 -8.55 -3.23
C VAL A 72 12.39 -9.20 -3.53
N PRO A 73 12.32 -10.56 -3.64
CA PRO A 73 11.06 -11.27 -3.79
C PRO A 73 10.08 -10.96 -2.65
N SER A 74 8.81 -10.72 -2.96
CA SER A 74 7.79 -10.28 -1.98
C SER A 74 7.60 -11.24 -0.81
N ILE A 75 7.81 -12.54 -1.04
CA ILE A 75 7.72 -13.58 0.01
C ILE A 75 8.73 -13.36 1.15
N VAL A 76 9.90 -12.77 0.85
CA VAL A 76 10.93 -12.48 1.86
C VAL A 76 10.44 -11.45 2.86
N PHE A 77 9.67 -10.44 2.40
CA PHE A 77 9.03 -9.48 3.30
C PHE A 77 8.00 -10.15 4.21
N GLY A 78 7.29 -11.17 3.70
CA GLY A 78 6.39 -11.98 4.52
C GLY A 78 7.13 -12.76 5.62
N LEU A 79 8.27 -13.38 5.30
CA LEU A 79 9.14 -14.05 6.27
C LEU A 79 9.70 -13.05 7.30
N LEU A 80 10.11 -11.86 6.87
CA LEU A 80 10.53 -10.79 7.75
C LEU A 80 9.38 -10.38 8.68
N GLY A 81 8.18 -10.24 8.16
CA GLY A 81 6.98 -9.94 8.92
C GLY A 81 6.70 -11.00 10.00
N LEU A 82 6.82 -12.28 9.63
CA LEU A 82 6.67 -13.40 10.57
C LEU A 82 7.72 -13.35 11.68
N SER A 83 8.98 -13.14 11.32
CA SER A 83 10.09 -13.15 12.28
C SER A 83 10.11 -11.91 13.18
N VAL A 84 10.01 -10.72 12.59
CA VAL A 84 10.15 -9.47 13.33
C VAL A 84 8.84 -9.07 13.99
N PHE A 85 7.77 -8.92 13.21
CA PHE A 85 6.52 -8.37 13.76
C PHE A 85 5.75 -9.36 14.62
N LEU A 86 5.67 -10.64 14.22
CA LEU A 86 4.96 -11.62 15.02
C LEU A 86 5.81 -12.20 16.14
N SER A 87 7.04 -12.66 15.82
CA SER A 87 7.85 -13.38 16.82
C SER A 87 8.55 -12.43 17.78
N THR A 88 9.14 -11.31 17.31
CA THR A 88 9.91 -10.41 18.17
C THR A 88 9.02 -9.37 18.84
N PHE A 89 8.12 -8.70 18.08
CA PHE A 89 7.24 -7.68 18.65
C PHE A 89 5.93 -8.24 19.22
N GLY A 90 5.64 -9.53 19.03
CA GLY A 90 4.44 -10.16 19.57
C GLY A 90 3.13 -9.63 19.00
N LEU A 91 3.14 -9.03 17.80
CA LEU A 91 1.94 -8.51 17.17
C LEU A 91 1.00 -9.64 16.77
N PRO A 92 -0.33 -9.41 16.75
CA PRO A 92 -1.30 -10.45 16.46
C PRO A 92 -1.20 -10.92 14.99
N ARG A 93 -1.34 -12.23 14.79
CA ARG A 93 -1.42 -12.82 13.45
C ARG A 93 -2.67 -12.34 12.72
N SER A 94 -2.63 -12.37 11.40
CA SER A 94 -3.76 -12.01 10.52
C SER A 94 -4.24 -10.57 10.69
N ALA A 95 -3.52 -9.71 11.40
CA ALA A 95 -3.93 -8.33 11.67
C ALA A 95 -3.61 -7.39 10.50
N PRO A 96 -4.52 -6.46 10.14
CA PRO A 96 -4.26 -5.42 9.15
C PRO A 96 -3.01 -4.59 9.45
N LEU A 97 -2.70 -4.38 10.73
CA LEU A 97 -1.50 -3.68 11.17
C LEU A 97 -0.23 -4.38 10.65
N VAL A 98 -0.11 -5.68 10.87
CA VAL A 98 1.07 -6.46 10.45
C VAL A 98 1.12 -6.54 8.93
N GLY A 99 -0.02 -6.84 8.28
CA GLY A 99 -0.12 -6.84 6.82
C GLY A 99 0.31 -5.52 6.20
N GLY A 100 -0.17 -4.42 6.76
CA GLY A 100 0.16 -3.07 6.30
C GLY A 100 1.62 -2.69 6.48
N LEU A 101 2.25 -3.08 7.59
CA LEU A 101 3.68 -2.85 7.83
C LEU A 101 4.54 -3.66 6.84
N VAL A 102 4.20 -4.92 6.60
CA VAL A 102 4.92 -5.78 5.65
C VAL A 102 4.81 -5.25 4.22
N LEU A 103 3.59 -4.92 3.77
CA LEU A 103 3.37 -4.32 2.45
C LEU A 103 4.03 -2.93 2.36
N GLY A 104 4.03 -2.18 3.46
CA GLY A 104 4.71 -0.89 3.56
C GLY A 104 6.21 -1.00 3.32
N LEU A 105 6.88 -1.94 3.97
CA LEU A 105 8.31 -2.19 3.74
C LEU A 105 8.61 -2.57 2.29
N MET A 106 7.75 -3.36 1.66
CA MET A 106 7.90 -3.79 0.28
C MET A 106 7.71 -2.63 -0.72
N THR A 107 6.74 -1.75 -0.47
CA THR A 107 6.44 -0.61 -1.36
C THR A 107 7.31 0.61 -1.12
N LEU A 108 7.98 0.67 0.03
CA LEU A 108 8.83 1.80 0.44
C LEU A 108 9.89 2.16 -0.61
N PRO A 109 10.67 1.23 -1.18
CA PRO A 109 11.66 1.55 -2.22
C PRO A 109 11.02 2.19 -3.45
N THR A 110 9.90 1.66 -3.93
CA THR A 110 9.17 2.19 -5.09
C THR A 110 8.77 3.65 -4.87
N ILE A 111 8.24 3.97 -3.68
CA ILE A 111 7.82 5.34 -3.34
C ILE A 111 9.04 6.25 -3.17
N ILE A 112 10.14 5.78 -2.56
CA ILE A 112 11.39 6.56 -2.43
C ILE A 112 11.94 6.92 -3.80
N ILE A 113 12.09 5.95 -4.71
CA ILE A 113 12.66 6.16 -6.04
C ILE A 113 11.83 7.19 -6.81
N ALA A 114 10.50 7.04 -6.83
CA ALA A 114 9.60 7.97 -7.50
C ALA A 114 9.62 9.38 -6.86
N SER A 115 9.67 9.46 -5.54
CA SER A 115 9.73 10.72 -4.80
C SER A 115 11.04 11.46 -5.08
N ARG A 116 12.17 10.76 -5.08
CA ARG A 116 13.48 11.33 -5.44
C ARG A 116 13.48 11.84 -6.87
N ALA A 117 12.99 11.06 -7.82
CA ALA A 117 12.87 11.48 -9.23
C ALA A 117 12.03 12.76 -9.36
N SER A 118 10.92 12.87 -8.61
CA SER A 118 10.07 14.05 -8.60
C SER A 118 10.77 15.28 -8.00
N ILE A 119 11.52 15.12 -6.90
CA ILE A 119 12.30 16.19 -6.28
C ILE A 119 13.39 16.67 -7.23
N ARG A 120 14.10 15.77 -7.91
CA ARG A 120 15.16 16.09 -8.87
C ARG A 120 14.65 16.80 -10.13
N SER A 121 13.40 16.61 -10.50
CA SER A 121 12.80 17.28 -11.67
C SER A 121 12.55 18.78 -11.46
N ILE A 122 12.63 19.27 -10.22
CA ILE A 122 12.40 20.68 -9.89
C ILE A 122 13.68 21.49 -10.21
N PRO A 123 13.56 22.62 -10.95
CA PRO A 123 14.71 23.44 -11.27
C PRO A 123 15.48 23.90 -10.01
N PRO A 124 16.83 23.80 -10.00
CA PRO A 124 17.65 24.26 -8.88
C PRO A 124 17.46 25.72 -8.50
N SER A 125 17.09 26.56 -9.48
CA SER A 125 16.83 27.99 -9.28
C SER A 125 15.78 28.29 -8.23
N ILE A 126 14.75 27.43 -8.09
CA ILE A 126 13.71 27.60 -7.06
C ILE A 126 14.30 27.46 -5.65
N ARG A 127 15.18 26.47 -5.48
CA ARG A 127 15.90 26.25 -4.22
C ARG A 127 16.86 27.41 -3.93
N GLU A 128 17.63 27.83 -4.94
CA GLU A 128 18.61 28.89 -4.81
C GLU A 128 17.95 30.24 -4.51
N ALA A 129 16.83 30.54 -5.17
CA ALA A 129 16.03 31.73 -4.87
C ALA A 129 15.53 31.75 -3.42
N ALA A 130 15.00 30.63 -2.91
CA ALA A 130 14.55 30.55 -1.53
C ALA A 130 15.70 30.78 -0.53
N LEU A 131 16.87 30.17 -0.79
CA LEU A 131 18.05 30.35 0.03
C LEU A 131 18.59 31.79 -0.03
N GLY A 132 18.55 32.42 -1.23
CA GLY A 132 18.94 33.82 -1.43
C GLY A 132 18.06 34.81 -0.69
N LEU A 133 16.80 34.48 -0.44
CA LEU A 133 15.86 35.24 0.40
C LEU A 133 16.02 34.94 1.90
N GLY A 134 17.02 34.16 2.28
CA GLY A 134 17.31 33.84 3.70
C GLY A 134 16.56 32.64 4.27
N ALA A 135 15.86 31.84 3.45
CA ALA A 135 15.25 30.62 3.94
C ALA A 135 16.31 29.58 4.34
N SER A 136 16.06 28.84 5.41
CA SER A 136 16.88 27.68 5.76
C SER A 136 16.70 26.56 4.73
N LYS A 137 17.66 25.62 4.65
CA LYS A 137 17.53 24.44 3.76
C LYS A 137 16.23 23.66 3.99
N MET A 138 15.79 23.53 5.25
CA MET A 138 14.54 22.84 5.59
C MET A 138 13.33 23.63 5.11
N GLN A 139 13.31 24.94 5.27
CA GLN A 139 12.22 25.80 4.79
C GLN A 139 12.15 25.76 3.26
N ALA A 140 13.27 25.85 2.55
CA ALA A 140 13.33 25.72 1.10
C ALA A 140 12.76 24.35 0.66
N ALA A 141 13.15 23.25 1.32
CA ALA A 141 12.66 21.90 1.01
C ALA A 141 11.15 21.77 1.26
N MET A 142 10.67 22.15 2.45
CA MET A 142 9.29 21.88 2.87
C MET A 142 8.27 22.85 2.25
N HIS A 143 8.60 24.13 2.08
CA HIS A 143 7.65 25.14 1.63
C HIS A 143 7.68 25.40 0.12
N HIS A 144 8.81 25.13 -0.53
CA HIS A 144 8.95 25.40 -1.96
C HIS A 144 9.06 24.14 -2.80
N VAL A 145 9.95 23.21 -2.44
CA VAL A 145 10.24 22.04 -3.26
C VAL A 145 9.21 20.93 -3.07
N LEU A 146 8.90 20.56 -1.82
CA LEU A 146 7.96 19.48 -1.53
C LEU A 146 6.57 19.69 -2.14
N PRO A 147 5.95 20.91 -2.08
CA PRO A 147 4.69 21.15 -2.72
C PRO A 147 4.72 21.01 -4.25
N LEU A 148 5.85 21.34 -4.88
CA LEU A 148 6.06 21.19 -6.32
C LEU A 148 6.31 19.72 -6.72
N ALA A 149 6.99 18.96 -5.86
CA ALA A 149 7.23 17.53 -6.05
C ALA A 149 5.98 16.69 -5.74
N ALA A 150 5.00 17.21 -5.00
CA ALA A 150 3.85 16.46 -4.52
C ALA A 150 3.10 15.67 -5.60
N PRO A 151 2.84 16.18 -6.82
CA PRO A 151 2.19 15.40 -7.87
C PRO A 151 2.94 14.14 -8.28
N GLY A 152 4.28 14.22 -8.35
CA GLY A 152 5.11 13.06 -8.67
C GLY A 152 5.23 12.08 -7.51
N ILE A 153 5.33 12.58 -6.27
CA ILE A 153 5.32 11.75 -5.06
C ILE A 153 3.99 10.98 -4.97
N LEU A 154 2.87 11.65 -5.19
CA LEU A 154 1.55 11.01 -5.23
C LEU A 154 1.48 9.94 -6.33
N THR A 155 2.08 10.19 -7.49
CA THR A 155 2.15 9.17 -8.56
C THR A 155 2.91 7.92 -8.11
N GLY A 156 4.09 8.09 -7.49
CA GLY A 156 4.85 6.97 -6.92
C GLY A 156 4.08 6.21 -5.84
N THR A 157 3.35 6.95 -5.00
CA THR A 157 2.49 6.36 -3.97
C THR A 157 1.37 5.52 -4.58
N ILE A 158 0.72 6.02 -5.64
CA ILE A 158 -0.34 5.29 -6.36
C ILE A 158 0.20 3.98 -6.93
N ILE A 159 1.39 4.01 -7.55
CA ILE A 159 2.05 2.82 -8.10
C ILE A 159 2.34 1.81 -6.99
N GLY A 160 2.95 2.25 -5.88
CA GLY A 160 3.23 1.39 -4.72
C GLY A 160 1.97 0.79 -4.11
N MET A 161 0.88 1.56 -4.04
CA MET A 161 -0.42 1.08 -3.53
C MET A 161 -1.06 0.05 -4.45
N ALA A 162 -0.99 0.27 -5.76
CA ALA A 162 -1.48 -0.69 -6.74
C ALA A 162 -0.72 -2.02 -6.65
N GLN A 163 0.60 -1.95 -6.45
CA GLN A 163 1.44 -3.11 -6.18
C GLN A 163 1.01 -3.82 -4.89
N ALA A 164 0.90 -3.09 -3.77
CA ALA A 164 0.49 -3.64 -2.47
C ALA A 164 -0.88 -4.34 -2.52
N LEU A 165 -1.84 -3.78 -3.26
CA LEU A 165 -3.18 -4.33 -3.38
C LEU A 165 -3.21 -5.70 -4.09
N GLY A 166 -2.27 -5.94 -5.01
CA GLY A 166 -2.16 -7.21 -5.76
C GLY A 166 -1.35 -8.29 -5.03
N GLU A 167 -0.67 -7.96 -3.94
CA GLU A 167 0.23 -8.90 -3.28
C GLU A 167 -0.49 -9.91 -2.41
N THR A 168 -0.13 -11.17 -2.59
CA THR A 168 -0.72 -12.30 -1.86
C THR A 168 0.31 -13.00 -0.97
N ALA A 169 1.51 -13.26 -1.50
CA ALA A 169 2.52 -14.08 -0.84
C ALA A 169 2.92 -13.60 0.57
N PRO A 170 3.26 -12.32 0.80
CA PRO A 170 3.62 -11.86 2.13
C PRO A 170 2.45 -11.94 3.12
N LEU A 171 1.22 -11.73 2.67
CA LEU A 171 0.03 -11.80 3.51
C LEU A 171 -0.30 -13.24 3.92
N LEU A 172 -0.06 -14.21 3.03
CA LEU A 172 -0.16 -15.64 3.35
C LEU A 172 0.82 -16.02 4.47
N MET A 173 2.06 -15.57 4.39
CA MET A 173 3.11 -15.90 5.37
C MET A 173 2.80 -15.39 6.77
N ILE A 174 2.20 -14.22 6.92
CA ILE A 174 1.79 -13.68 8.23
C ILE A 174 0.47 -14.25 8.75
N GLY A 175 -0.16 -15.15 7.99
CA GLY A 175 -1.34 -15.89 8.41
C GLY A 175 -2.68 -15.21 8.11
N MET A 176 -2.77 -14.26 7.17
CA MET A 176 -4.05 -13.66 6.75
C MET A 176 -4.93 -14.63 5.94
N VAL A 177 -4.80 -15.92 6.21
CA VAL A 177 -5.57 -17.04 5.63
C VAL A 177 -6.72 -17.49 6.53
N ALA A 178 -6.85 -16.93 7.74
CA ALA A 178 -7.83 -17.36 8.71
C ALA A 178 -9.26 -17.14 8.20
N PHE A 179 -10.15 -18.10 8.49
CA PHE A 179 -11.57 -17.92 8.28
C PHE A 179 -12.11 -16.89 9.28
N ILE A 180 -12.41 -15.70 8.79
CA ILE A 180 -12.87 -14.58 9.62
C ILE A 180 -14.40 -14.54 9.59
N ILE A 181 -15.02 -14.63 10.77
CA ILE A 181 -16.48 -14.59 10.93
C ILE A 181 -16.98 -13.15 11.04
N ASP A 182 -16.23 -12.28 11.72
CA ASP A 182 -16.61 -10.90 12.01
C ASP A 182 -15.92 -9.89 11.09
N ILE A 183 -16.54 -8.73 10.90
CA ILE A 183 -15.91 -7.61 10.18
C ILE A 183 -14.83 -7.00 11.10
N PRO A 184 -13.58 -6.86 10.64
CA PRO A 184 -12.52 -6.28 11.46
C PRO A 184 -12.86 -4.82 11.81
N THR A 185 -12.87 -4.51 13.11
CA THR A 185 -13.19 -3.17 13.63
C THR A 185 -11.95 -2.37 14.03
N THR A 186 -10.83 -3.06 14.24
CA THR A 186 -9.55 -2.45 14.66
C THR A 186 -8.40 -2.93 13.76
N PHE A 187 -7.30 -2.22 13.81
CA PHE A 187 -6.08 -2.60 13.06
C PHE A 187 -5.42 -3.88 13.58
N THR A 188 -5.76 -4.29 14.80
CA THR A 188 -5.24 -5.50 15.47
C THR A 188 -6.22 -6.66 15.43
N SER A 189 -7.46 -6.44 14.98
CA SER A 189 -8.45 -7.51 14.78
C SER A 189 -7.98 -8.45 13.67
N SER A 190 -8.31 -9.74 13.79
CA SER A 190 -8.05 -10.68 12.70
C SER A 190 -8.83 -10.27 11.45
N ALA A 191 -8.15 -10.25 10.32
CA ALA A 191 -8.70 -9.87 9.02
C ALA A 191 -8.13 -10.76 7.91
N THR A 192 -8.84 -10.82 6.81
CA THR A 192 -8.33 -11.38 5.56
C THR A 192 -8.30 -10.32 4.48
N ALA A 193 -7.39 -10.45 3.53
CA ALA A 193 -7.30 -9.57 2.39
C ALA A 193 -7.88 -10.24 1.15
N MET A 194 -8.45 -9.44 0.24
CA MET A 194 -9.10 -9.93 -0.97
C MET A 194 -8.18 -10.76 -1.87
N PRO A 195 -6.90 -10.39 -2.14
CA PRO A 195 -5.99 -11.22 -2.93
C PRO A 195 -5.77 -12.60 -2.32
N VAL A 196 -5.63 -12.68 -0.99
CA VAL A 196 -5.46 -13.95 -0.28
C VAL A 196 -6.69 -14.84 -0.42
N GLN A 197 -7.87 -14.27 -0.30
CA GLN A 197 -9.11 -15.01 -0.43
C GLN A 197 -9.34 -15.51 -1.86
N ILE A 198 -9.01 -14.72 -2.86
CA ILE A 198 -9.05 -15.13 -4.26
C ILE A 198 -8.13 -16.34 -4.47
N TYR A 199 -6.91 -16.26 -3.95
CA TYR A 199 -5.96 -17.38 -4.03
C TYR A 199 -6.52 -18.66 -3.41
N MET A 200 -7.06 -18.59 -2.18
CA MET A 200 -7.63 -19.74 -1.48
C MET A 200 -8.82 -20.34 -2.20
N TRP A 201 -9.68 -19.51 -2.80
CA TRP A 201 -10.82 -20.00 -3.58
C TRP A 201 -10.40 -20.61 -4.92
N SER A 202 -9.33 -20.07 -5.53
CA SER A 202 -8.82 -20.60 -6.80
C SER A 202 -8.14 -21.96 -6.63
N ASP A 203 -7.60 -22.24 -5.44
CA ASP A 203 -6.94 -23.51 -5.08
C ASP A 203 -7.95 -24.58 -4.61
N SER A 204 -9.23 -24.23 -4.48
CA SER A 204 -10.26 -25.14 -4.02
C SER A 204 -10.73 -26.08 -5.16
N ALA A 205 -10.89 -27.37 -4.85
CA ALA A 205 -11.40 -28.36 -5.80
C ALA A 205 -12.90 -28.22 -6.11
N GLU A 206 -13.64 -27.45 -5.33
CA GLU A 206 -15.07 -27.27 -5.48
C GLU A 206 -15.41 -26.21 -6.56
N ARG A 207 -16.22 -26.58 -7.52
CA ARG A 207 -16.62 -25.72 -8.66
C ARG A 207 -17.31 -24.41 -8.23
N ALA A 208 -18.03 -24.44 -7.12
CA ALA A 208 -18.69 -23.24 -6.57
C ALA A 208 -17.71 -22.15 -6.12
N PHE A 209 -16.51 -22.51 -5.69
CA PHE A 209 -15.48 -21.52 -5.32
C PHE A 209 -14.82 -20.87 -6.55
N TYR A 210 -14.82 -21.55 -7.69
CA TYR A 210 -14.30 -21.00 -8.94
C TYR A 210 -15.13 -19.79 -9.42
N GLU A 211 -16.45 -19.90 -9.34
CA GLU A 211 -17.35 -18.79 -9.67
C GLU A 211 -17.20 -17.61 -8.69
N ARG A 212 -17.05 -17.91 -7.38
CA ARG A 212 -16.79 -16.90 -6.35
C ARG A 212 -15.45 -16.21 -6.55
N SER A 213 -14.41 -16.94 -6.90
CA SER A 213 -13.08 -16.39 -7.19
C SER A 213 -13.14 -15.44 -8.38
N SER A 214 -13.81 -15.83 -9.47
CA SER A 214 -13.99 -14.98 -10.65
C SER A 214 -14.69 -13.66 -10.33
N LEU A 215 -15.76 -13.71 -9.52
CA LEU A 215 -16.47 -12.51 -9.09
C LEU A 215 -15.56 -11.63 -8.18
N ALA A 216 -14.81 -12.25 -7.28
CA ALA A 216 -13.88 -11.54 -6.41
C ALA A 216 -12.75 -10.85 -7.18
N ILE A 217 -12.25 -11.46 -8.25
CA ILE A 217 -11.26 -10.85 -9.15
C ILE A 217 -11.85 -9.61 -9.82
N LEU A 218 -13.06 -9.70 -10.37
CA LEU A 218 -13.72 -8.52 -10.97
C LEU A 218 -13.89 -7.39 -9.95
N PHE A 219 -14.26 -7.74 -8.72
CA PHE A 219 -14.41 -6.76 -7.65
C PHE A 219 -13.07 -6.13 -7.25
N LEU A 220 -12.00 -6.93 -7.14
CA LEU A 220 -10.66 -6.45 -6.83
C LEU A 220 -10.15 -5.48 -7.91
N VAL A 221 -10.36 -5.83 -9.19
CA VAL A 221 -9.99 -4.97 -10.33
C VAL A 221 -10.79 -3.67 -10.32
N ALA A 222 -12.09 -3.73 -10.07
CA ALA A 222 -12.94 -2.54 -9.95
C ALA A 222 -12.50 -1.66 -8.78
N PHE A 223 -12.15 -2.25 -7.64
CA PHE A 223 -11.61 -1.53 -6.47
C PHE A 223 -10.26 -0.88 -6.80
N LEU A 224 -9.35 -1.59 -7.45
CA LEU A 224 -8.06 -1.05 -7.90
C LEU A 224 -8.25 0.15 -8.85
N ILE A 225 -9.14 0.02 -9.84
CA ILE A 225 -9.43 1.10 -10.79
C ILE A 225 -10.01 2.32 -10.05
N SER A 226 -10.97 2.10 -9.14
CA SER A 226 -11.59 3.20 -8.38
C SER A 226 -10.59 3.92 -7.47
N MET A 227 -9.73 3.18 -6.78
CA MET A 227 -8.63 3.73 -5.97
C MET A 227 -7.64 4.54 -6.81
N ASN A 228 -7.21 3.99 -7.94
CA ASN A 228 -6.30 4.69 -8.85
C ASN A 228 -6.94 5.96 -9.43
N LEU A 229 -8.22 5.89 -9.81
CA LEU A 229 -8.95 7.06 -10.33
C LEU A 229 -9.05 8.16 -9.27
N LEU A 230 -9.42 7.80 -8.03
CA LEU A 230 -9.47 8.73 -6.90
C LEU A 230 -8.10 9.39 -6.68
N ALA A 231 -7.03 8.61 -6.68
CA ALA A 231 -5.68 9.10 -6.48
C ALA A 231 -5.22 10.02 -7.62
N VAL A 232 -5.57 9.72 -8.88
CA VAL A 232 -5.31 10.60 -10.04
C VAL A 232 -6.09 11.92 -9.93
N ILE A 233 -7.35 11.88 -9.48
CA ILE A 233 -8.16 13.09 -9.25
C ILE A 233 -7.52 13.95 -8.15
N LEU A 234 -7.12 13.33 -7.04
CA LEU A 234 -6.42 14.03 -5.95
C LEU A 234 -5.12 14.66 -6.45
N ARG A 235 -4.32 13.91 -7.21
CA ARG A 235 -3.08 14.40 -7.81
C ARG A 235 -3.33 15.64 -8.66
N LYS A 236 -4.33 15.63 -9.57
CA LYS A 236 -4.68 16.77 -10.41
C LYS A 236 -5.05 18.02 -9.60
N LYS A 237 -5.65 17.86 -8.42
CA LYS A 237 -5.97 18.97 -7.52
C LYS A 237 -4.71 19.66 -6.96
N PHE A 238 -3.63 18.89 -6.74
CA PHE A 238 -2.35 19.42 -6.25
C PHE A 238 -1.40 19.84 -7.37
N GLU A 239 -1.71 19.50 -8.62
CA GLU A 239 -0.90 19.90 -9.78
C GLU A 239 -1.12 21.39 -10.06
N LYS A 240 -0.15 22.21 -9.66
CA LYS A 240 -0.10 23.62 -10.05
C LYS A 240 0.51 23.70 -11.45
N LYS A 241 -0.30 24.10 -12.44
CA LYS A 241 0.21 24.46 -13.77
C LYS A 241 0.87 25.84 -13.65
N TRP A 242 2.11 25.90 -14.09
CA TRP A 242 2.88 27.15 -14.24
C TRP A 242 2.59 27.76 -15.61
#